data_5b2fb95e55c657d904da5f55d80d7395
#
_entry.id   5b2fb95e55c657d904da5f55d80d7395
#
_cell.length_a   1.000
_cell.length_b   1.000
_cell.length_c   1.000
_cell.angle_alpha   90.00
_cell.angle_beta   90.00
_cell.angle_gamma   90.00
#
_symmetry.space_group_name_H-M   'P 1'
#
loop_
_entity.id
_entity.type
_entity.pdbx_description
1 polymer ?
#
loop_
_entity_poly.entity_id
_entity_poly.type
_entity_poly.pdbx_seq_one_letter_code
_entity_poly.pdbx_strand_id
1 'polypeptide(L)'
;MSRGVPPFVLLLMLSLLAAPVAAQQTHILVITGLSGDPAFAEEFHTWATTLLDAATDRYELPAENVTYLAEKTDADPARIDNRSTQENVEQAFADLAERAQPDDYVLVLLIGHGSYDRGESRFNLLGRDLTAKDYA
;
A
#
# COMPACT_ATOMS: atom_id res chain seq x y z
N MET A 1 49.22 28.56 -26.75
CA MET A 1 47.92 29.26 -26.70
C MET A 1 46.90 28.31 -26.00
N SER A 2 46.73 28.49 -24.70
CA SER A 2 45.76 27.72 -23.91
C SER A 2 44.38 28.34 -24.10
N ARG A 3 43.49 27.65 -24.83
CA ARG A 3 42.09 28.06 -24.95
C ARG A 3 41.37 27.54 -23.73
N GLY A 4 41.21 28.35 -22.70
CA GLY A 4 40.39 28.02 -21.53
C GLY A 4 38.95 27.81 -21.94
N VAL A 5 38.35 26.74 -21.44
CA VAL A 5 36.93 26.46 -21.62
C VAL A 5 36.15 27.58 -20.95
N PRO A 6 35.15 28.24 -21.64
CA PRO A 6 34.43 29.34 -21.04
C PRO A 6 33.62 28.85 -19.81
N PRO A 7 33.54 29.64 -18.73
CA PRO A 7 32.86 29.24 -17.47
C PRO A 7 31.41 28.85 -17.67
N PHE A 8 30.78 29.34 -18.73
CA PHE A 8 29.38 29.00 -19.07
C PHE A 8 29.23 27.53 -19.53
N VAL A 9 30.25 26.96 -20.21
CA VAL A 9 30.23 25.55 -20.65
C VAL A 9 30.45 24.62 -19.46
N LEU A 10 31.24 25.04 -18.48
CA LEU A 10 31.47 24.27 -17.26
C LEU A 10 30.21 24.19 -16.37
N LEU A 11 29.44 25.29 -16.30
CA LEU A 11 28.19 25.35 -15.55
C LEU A 11 27.11 24.49 -16.20
N LEU A 12 27.04 24.42 -17.53
CA LEU A 12 26.10 23.58 -18.28
C LEU A 12 26.40 22.08 -18.13
N MET A 13 27.69 21.73 -18.06
CA MET A 13 28.13 20.33 -17.85
C MET A 13 27.85 19.84 -16.44
N LEU A 14 27.84 20.71 -15.43
CA LEU A 14 27.57 20.34 -14.05
C LEU A 14 26.08 20.04 -13.81
N SER A 15 25.18 20.69 -14.57
CA SER A 15 23.73 20.44 -14.48
C SER A 15 23.29 19.12 -15.13
N LEU A 16 24.10 18.51 -15.99
CA LEU A 16 23.81 17.21 -16.63
C LEU A 16 24.16 16.00 -15.75
N LEU A 17 24.81 16.21 -14.61
CA LEU A 17 25.20 15.14 -13.68
C LEU A 17 24.23 14.97 -12.50
N ALA A 18 23.17 15.77 -12.41
CA ALA A 18 22.11 15.56 -11.44
C ALA A 18 21.24 14.38 -11.91
N ALA A 19 21.63 13.17 -11.56
CA ALA A 19 20.71 12.03 -11.64
C ALA A 19 19.48 12.37 -10.80
N PRO A 20 18.25 12.16 -11.28
CA PRO A 20 17.06 12.34 -10.46
C PRO A 20 17.19 11.41 -9.26
N VAL A 21 17.33 11.96 -8.07
CA VAL A 21 17.14 11.21 -6.84
C VAL A 21 15.65 10.87 -6.83
N ALA A 22 15.31 9.59 -6.98
CA ALA A 22 13.95 9.14 -6.81
C ALA A 22 13.54 9.53 -5.38
N ALA A 23 12.48 10.35 -5.27
CA ALA A 23 11.95 10.71 -3.96
C ALA A 23 11.41 9.45 -3.32
N GLN A 24 11.77 9.22 -2.04
CA GLN A 24 11.22 8.15 -1.22
C GLN A 24 9.69 8.19 -1.26
N GLN A 25 9.06 7.06 -1.53
CA GLN A 25 7.62 6.95 -1.64
C GLN A 25 7.03 6.19 -0.45
N THR A 26 5.73 6.32 -0.28
CA THR A 26 4.96 5.53 0.67
C THR A 26 3.93 4.72 -0.09
N HIS A 27 3.82 3.44 0.25
CA HIS A 27 2.81 2.52 -0.27
C HIS A 27 1.90 2.08 0.87
N ILE A 28 0.59 2.05 0.65
CA ILE A 28 -0.40 1.64 1.65
C ILE A 28 -1.21 0.46 1.10
N LEU A 29 -1.26 -0.62 1.88
CA LEU A 29 -2.17 -1.74 1.66
C LEU A 29 -3.11 -1.84 2.85
N VAL A 30 -4.41 -1.62 2.62
CA VAL A 30 -5.46 -1.82 3.61
C VAL A 30 -6.21 -3.10 3.29
N ILE A 31 -6.39 -3.95 4.28
CA ILE A 31 -7.13 -5.21 4.15
C ILE A 31 -8.19 -5.23 5.25
N THR A 32 -9.47 -5.17 4.86
CA THR A 32 -10.57 -5.46 5.79
C THR A 32 -10.93 -6.94 5.71
N GLY A 33 -10.99 -7.59 6.87
CA GLY A 33 -11.29 -9.00 6.98
C GLY A 33 -12.79 -9.30 6.91
N LEU A 34 -13.14 -10.57 7.14
CA LEU A 34 -14.51 -11.03 7.23
C LEU A 34 -15.20 -10.35 8.43
N SER A 35 -16.31 -9.68 8.18
CA SER A 35 -17.03 -8.91 9.20
C SER A 35 -17.95 -9.77 10.07
N GLY A 36 -18.57 -10.79 9.49
CA GLY A 36 -19.54 -11.65 10.18
C GLY A 36 -20.89 -10.99 10.48
N ASP A 37 -20.93 -9.66 10.53
CA ASP A 37 -22.14 -8.85 10.80
C ASP A 37 -22.11 -7.56 9.96
N PRO A 38 -23.25 -7.09 9.42
CA PRO A 38 -23.32 -5.85 8.65
C PRO A 38 -22.81 -4.60 9.38
N ALA A 39 -23.00 -4.51 10.70
CA ALA A 39 -22.53 -3.37 11.49
C ALA A 39 -21.00 -3.31 11.51
N PHE A 40 -20.33 -4.44 11.68
CA PHE A 40 -18.87 -4.50 11.58
C PHE A 40 -18.37 -4.24 10.15
N ALA A 41 -19.10 -4.68 9.12
CA ALA A 41 -18.74 -4.39 7.75
C ALA A 41 -18.70 -2.88 7.48
N GLU A 42 -19.70 -2.13 7.96
CA GLU A 42 -19.76 -0.68 7.86
C GLU A 42 -18.65 0.00 8.68
N GLU A 43 -18.38 -0.49 9.88
CA GLU A 43 -17.35 0.06 10.76
C GLU A 43 -15.95 -0.15 10.18
N PHE A 44 -15.61 -1.35 9.70
CA PHE A 44 -14.33 -1.66 9.07
C PHE A 44 -14.11 -0.82 7.82
N HIS A 45 -15.15 -0.68 6.99
CA HIS A 45 -15.11 0.17 5.82
C HIS A 45 -14.88 1.65 6.18
N THR A 46 -15.56 2.15 7.19
CA THR A 46 -15.40 3.52 7.68
C THR A 46 -13.97 3.79 8.16
N TRP A 47 -13.38 2.87 8.91
CA TRP A 47 -11.99 3.02 9.37
C TRP A 47 -11.00 2.97 8.22
N ALA A 48 -11.19 2.03 7.28
CA ALA A 48 -10.36 1.94 6.09
C ALA A 48 -10.41 3.23 5.26
N THR A 49 -11.61 3.70 4.91
CA THR A 49 -11.77 4.90 4.08
C THR A 49 -11.30 6.18 4.77
N THR A 50 -11.43 6.27 6.09
CA THR A 50 -10.86 7.40 6.87
C THR A 50 -9.34 7.49 6.71
N LEU A 51 -8.64 6.36 6.75
CA LEU A 51 -7.20 6.34 6.51
C LEU A 51 -6.87 6.70 5.05
N LEU A 52 -7.59 6.10 4.10
CA LEU A 52 -7.36 6.31 2.67
C LEU A 52 -7.59 7.78 2.28
N ASP A 53 -8.66 8.39 2.76
CA ASP A 53 -8.95 9.81 2.52
C ASP A 53 -7.85 10.70 3.15
N ALA A 54 -7.38 10.37 4.34
CA ALA A 54 -6.26 11.10 4.94
C ALA A 54 -4.97 10.94 4.12
N ALA A 55 -4.69 9.75 3.60
CA ALA A 55 -3.49 9.49 2.80
C ALA A 55 -3.53 10.27 1.47
N THR A 56 -4.66 10.26 0.77
CA THR A 56 -4.79 10.89 -0.55
C THR A 56 -5.03 12.39 -0.45
N ASP A 57 -5.96 12.84 0.41
CA ASP A 57 -6.41 14.23 0.43
C ASP A 57 -5.51 15.13 1.29
N ARG A 58 -4.97 14.58 2.39
CA ARG A 58 -4.17 15.36 3.32
C ARG A 58 -2.66 15.21 3.09
N TYR A 59 -2.21 14.01 2.73
CA TYR A 59 -0.79 13.70 2.49
C TYR A 59 -0.44 13.58 1.02
N GLU A 60 -1.41 13.83 0.12
CA GLU A 60 -1.23 13.85 -1.34
C GLU A 60 -0.56 12.57 -1.88
N LEU A 61 -0.83 11.43 -1.23
CA LEU A 61 -0.29 10.15 -1.67
C LEU A 61 -0.87 9.81 -3.05
N PRO A 62 -0.04 9.43 -4.04
CA PRO A 62 -0.54 9.00 -5.34
C PRO A 62 -1.50 7.81 -5.22
N ALA A 63 -2.61 7.84 -5.93
CA ALA A 63 -3.64 6.80 -5.86
C ALA A 63 -3.08 5.40 -6.21
N GLU A 64 -2.11 5.34 -7.11
CA GLU A 64 -1.41 4.09 -7.48
C GLU A 64 -0.59 3.47 -6.36
N ASN A 65 -0.27 4.26 -5.32
CA ASN A 65 0.44 3.78 -4.13
C ASN A 65 -0.49 3.27 -3.03
N VAL A 66 -1.79 3.27 -3.27
CA VAL A 66 -2.81 2.85 -2.32
C VAL A 66 -3.55 1.64 -2.86
N THR A 67 -3.67 0.60 -2.06
CA THR A 67 -4.44 -0.62 -2.39
C THR A 67 -5.39 -0.94 -1.25
N TYR A 68 -6.66 -1.18 -1.56
CA TYR A 68 -7.67 -1.56 -0.58
C TYR A 68 -8.37 -2.86 -0.96
N LEU A 69 -8.24 -3.88 -0.12
CA LEU A 69 -8.94 -5.15 -0.24
C LEU A 69 -10.03 -5.25 0.83
N ALA A 70 -11.25 -5.65 0.44
CA ALA A 70 -12.38 -5.77 1.34
C ALA A 70 -13.19 -7.05 1.14
N GLU A 71 -14.07 -7.37 2.08
CA GLU A 71 -14.96 -8.52 1.98
C GLU A 71 -15.82 -8.48 0.71
N LYS A 72 -16.33 -7.29 0.34
CA LYS A 72 -17.21 -7.05 -0.80
C LYS A 72 -16.75 -5.84 -1.60
N THR A 73 -16.55 -6.02 -2.89
CA THR A 73 -16.13 -4.93 -3.80
C THR A 73 -17.26 -3.96 -4.14
N ASP A 74 -18.51 -4.42 -4.08
CA ASP A 74 -19.70 -3.61 -4.38
C ASP A 74 -20.07 -2.63 -3.25
N ALA A 75 -19.45 -2.74 -2.08
CA ALA A 75 -19.63 -1.78 -0.99
C ALA A 75 -19.11 -0.38 -1.34
N ASP A 76 -17.96 -0.30 -2.04
CA ASP A 76 -17.39 0.95 -2.56
C ASP A 76 -16.52 0.65 -3.80
N PRO A 77 -17.15 0.51 -4.98
CA PRO A 77 -16.42 0.12 -6.19
C PRO A 77 -15.39 1.15 -6.66
N ALA A 78 -15.44 2.37 -6.12
CA ALA A 78 -14.49 3.43 -6.47
C ALA A 78 -13.17 3.34 -5.70
N ARG A 79 -13.16 2.65 -4.53
CA ARG A 79 -12.01 2.60 -3.63
C ARG A 79 -11.50 1.18 -3.38
N ILE A 80 -12.38 0.18 -3.50
CA ILE A 80 -12.02 -1.22 -3.23
C ILE A 80 -11.49 -1.86 -4.51
N ASP A 81 -10.22 -2.20 -4.51
CA ASP A 81 -9.55 -2.79 -5.67
C ASP A 81 -9.94 -4.26 -5.89
N ASN A 82 -10.07 -5.02 -4.80
CA ASN A 82 -10.43 -6.44 -4.91
C ASN A 82 -10.97 -6.99 -3.58
N ARG A 83 -11.44 -8.25 -3.60
CA ARG A 83 -11.89 -8.96 -2.41
C ARG A 83 -10.70 -9.40 -1.54
N SER A 84 -10.89 -9.38 -0.22
CA SER A 84 -9.89 -9.83 0.76
C SER A 84 -9.87 -11.36 0.91
N THR A 85 -9.51 -12.05 -0.17
CA THR A 85 -9.20 -13.49 -0.16
C THR A 85 -7.71 -13.70 0.01
N GLN A 86 -7.29 -14.89 0.45
CA GLN A 86 -5.86 -15.24 0.51
C GLN A 86 -5.13 -14.92 -0.78
N GLU A 87 -5.67 -15.40 -1.92
CA GLU A 87 -5.05 -15.21 -3.24
C GLU A 87 -4.83 -13.74 -3.59
N ASN A 88 -5.84 -12.89 -3.35
CA ASN A 88 -5.74 -11.45 -3.64
C ASN A 88 -4.79 -10.73 -2.66
N VAL A 89 -4.72 -11.19 -1.42
CA VAL A 89 -3.73 -10.67 -0.45
C VAL A 89 -2.32 -11.02 -0.89
N GLU A 90 -2.06 -12.27 -1.25
CA GLU A 90 -0.76 -12.72 -1.77
C GLU A 90 -0.37 -11.94 -3.04
N GLN A 91 -1.32 -11.70 -3.95
CA GLN A 91 -1.08 -10.91 -5.15
C GLN A 91 -0.76 -9.44 -4.81
N ALA A 92 -1.48 -8.82 -3.87
CA ALA A 92 -1.21 -7.45 -3.44
C ALA A 92 0.19 -7.29 -2.82
N PHE A 93 0.66 -8.28 -2.05
CA PHE A 93 2.03 -8.29 -1.55
C PHE A 93 3.07 -8.47 -2.65
N ALA A 94 2.80 -9.33 -3.64
CA ALA A 94 3.67 -9.50 -4.80
C ALA A 94 3.79 -8.19 -5.60
N ASP A 95 2.67 -7.52 -5.85
CA ASP A 95 2.63 -6.23 -6.56
C ASP A 95 3.38 -5.13 -5.78
N LEU A 96 3.26 -5.13 -4.44
CA LEU A 96 4.04 -4.22 -3.58
C LEU A 96 5.54 -4.49 -3.69
N ALA A 97 5.94 -5.76 -3.65
CA ALA A 97 7.35 -6.15 -3.74
C ALA A 97 7.98 -5.77 -5.10
N GLU A 98 7.19 -5.74 -6.17
CA GLU A 98 7.66 -5.32 -7.49
C GLU A 98 7.77 -3.79 -7.61
N ARG A 99 6.91 -3.03 -6.93
CA ARG A 99 6.84 -1.56 -7.05
C ARG A 99 7.72 -0.82 -6.06
N ALA A 100 7.77 -1.28 -4.82
CA ALA A 100 8.49 -0.60 -3.75
C ALA A 100 10.01 -0.63 -3.99
N GLN A 101 10.64 0.53 -3.82
CA GLN A 101 12.09 0.66 -3.87
C GLN A 101 12.69 0.44 -2.47
N PRO A 102 14.00 0.15 -2.34
CA PRO A 102 14.61 -0.16 -1.03
C PRO A 102 14.43 0.90 0.06
N ASP A 103 14.27 2.17 -0.33
CA ASP A 103 14.12 3.29 0.61
C ASP A 103 12.65 3.72 0.80
N ASP A 104 11.69 3.04 0.15
CA ASP A 104 10.27 3.35 0.29
C ASP A 104 9.69 2.85 1.62
N TYR A 105 8.63 3.52 2.07
CA TYR A 105 7.83 3.04 3.19
C TYR A 105 6.66 2.18 2.70
N VAL A 106 6.44 1.05 3.36
CA VAL A 106 5.28 0.21 3.15
C VAL A 106 4.48 0.13 4.45
N LEU A 107 3.23 0.58 4.42
CA LEU A 107 2.28 0.44 5.50
C LEU A 107 1.24 -0.61 5.14
N VAL A 108 1.15 -1.67 5.92
CA VAL A 108 0.07 -2.67 5.82
C VAL A 108 -0.84 -2.55 7.02
N LEU A 109 -2.14 -2.30 6.78
CA LEU A 109 -3.14 -2.19 7.82
C LEU A 109 -4.16 -3.32 7.68
N LEU A 110 -4.30 -4.12 8.73
CA LEU A 110 -5.31 -5.18 8.86
C LEU A 110 -6.43 -4.69 9.79
N ILE A 111 -7.65 -4.61 9.28
CA ILE A 111 -8.85 -4.21 10.03
C ILE A 111 -9.84 -5.37 10.01
N GLY A 112 -10.14 -5.97 11.14
CA GLY A 112 -11.05 -7.10 11.17
C GLY A 112 -10.98 -7.92 12.44
N HIS A 113 -11.67 -9.03 12.41
CA HIS A 113 -11.64 -10.02 13.48
C HIS A 113 -10.46 -10.97 13.32
N GLY A 114 -9.99 -11.48 14.43
CA GLY A 114 -9.01 -12.55 14.49
C GLY A 114 -9.54 -13.75 15.23
N SER A 115 -8.96 -14.89 14.97
CA SER A 115 -9.20 -16.14 15.70
C SER A 115 -7.90 -16.68 16.29
N TYR A 116 -8.04 -17.48 17.35
CA TYR A 116 -6.89 -18.15 17.97
C TYR A 116 -7.23 -19.62 18.16
N ASP A 117 -6.43 -20.48 17.55
CA ASP A 117 -6.57 -21.92 17.68
C ASP A 117 -5.20 -22.60 17.73
N ARG A 118 -5.02 -23.57 18.63
CA ARG A 118 -3.84 -24.40 18.77
C ARG A 118 -2.51 -23.64 18.87
N GLY A 119 -2.52 -22.49 19.53
CA GLY A 119 -1.30 -21.68 19.72
C GLY A 119 -1.01 -20.72 18.56
N GLU A 120 -1.90 -20.58 17.59
CA GLU A 120 -1.72 -19.75 16.42
C GLU A 120 -2.82 -18.70 16.28
N SER A 121 -2.44 -17.44 16.11
CA SER A 121 -3.35 -16.33 15.81
C SER A 121 -3.54 -16.21 14.31
N ARG A 122 -4.78 -15.94 13.88
CA ARG A 122 -5.15 -15.77 12.48
C ARG A 122 -5.96 -14.50 12.30
N PHE A 123 -5.76 -13.85 11.16
CA PHE A 123 -6.64 -12.79 10.68
C PHE A 123 -7.71 -13.42 9.79
N ASN A 124 -8.98 -13.14 10.11
CA ASN A 124 -10.09 -13.81 9.45
C ASN A 124 -10.39 -13.15 8.11
N LEU A 125 -10.21 -13.91 7.03
CA LEU A 125 -10.43 -13.48 5.65
C LEU A 125 -11.63 -14.20 5.03
N LEU A 126 -11.98 -13.77 3.85
CA LEU A 126 -12.93 -14.50 3.03
C LEU A 126 -12.30 -15.80 2.52
N GLY A 127 -12.76 -16.92 3.03
CA GLY A 127 -12.24 -18.25 2.75
C GLY A 127 -11.21 -18.70 3.79
N ARG A 128 -9.93 -18.82 3.40
CA ARG A 128 -8.86 -19.24 4.31
C ARG A 128 -8.30 -18.04 5.07
N ASP A 129 -8.22 -18.17 6.39
CA ASP A 129 -7.57 -17.22 7.26
C ASP A 129 -6.04 -17.29 7.13
N LEU A 130 -5.38 -16.14 7.31
CA LEU A 130 -3.94 -16.03 7.27
C LEU A 130 -3.35 -15.83 8.67
N THR A 131 -2.19 -16.45 8.89
CA THR A 131 -1.40 -16.32 10.12
C THR A 131 -0.31 -15.24 9.96
N ALA A 132 0.34 -14.86 11.05
CA ALA A 132 1.47 -13.94 10.98
C ALA A 132 2.61 -14.43 10.07
N LYS A 133 2.75 -15.75 9.89
CA LYS A 133 3.76 -16.33 9.00
C LYS A 133 3.43 -16.17 7.52
N ASP A 134 2.13 -16.10 7.20
CA ASP A 134 1.68 -15.91 5.82
C ASP A 134 1.89 -14.46 5.37
N TYR A 135 2.09 -13.51 6.31
CA TYR A 135 2.39 -12.09 6.05
C TYR A 135 3.88 -11.75 6.11
N ALA A 136 4.75 -12.70 6.48
CA ALA A 136 6.19 -12.49 6.63
C ALA A 136 6.96 -12.88 5.37
#